data_512f5ff3320ddb7d5d7ed29bf4b7b9d5
#
_entry.id   512f5ff3320ddb7d5d7ed29bf4b7b9d5
#
_cell.length_a   1.000
_cell.length_b   1.000
_cell.length_c   1.000
_cell.angle_alpha   90.00
_cell.angle_beta   90.00
_cell.angle_gamma   90.00
#
_symmetry.space_group_name_H-M   'P 1'
#
loop_
_entity.id
_entity.type
_entity.pdbx_description
1 polymer ?
#
loop_
_entity_poly.entity_id
_entity_poly.type
_entity_poly.pdbx_seq_one_letter_code
_entity_poly.pdbx_strand_id
1 'polypeptide(L)'
;MSFDFEKMLKTYFDCVNRQDAEGVAALYADDGVLILPDGTQLQGRTAIVEFYRTVCKQSVPAPRVASFFANGNQCAAELLVSMPDGSRQPAADFFRVDAAGKIERLRIYVCLKPET
;
A
#
# COMPACT_ATOMS: atom_id res chain seq x y z
N MET A 1 22.80 -4.53 7.20
CA MET A 1 22.25 -3.23 6.88
C MET A 1 20.73 -3.32 6.85
N SER A 2 20.08 -2.36 7.46
CA SER A 2 18.61 -2.35 7.43
C SER A 2 18.11 -1.69 6.14
N PHE A 3 16.99 -2.19 5.65
CA PHE A 3 16.33 -1.65 4.47
C PHE A 3 15.72 -0.27 4.81
N ASP A 4 15.80 0.66 3.86
CA ASP A 4 15.26 2.01 4.05
C ASP A 4 13.77 2.04 3.76
N PHE A 5 12.96 1.71 4.77
CA PHE A 5 11.51 1.71 4.65
C PHE A 5 10.94 3.12 4.47
N GLU A 6 11.57 4.13 5.05
CA GLU A 6 11.11 5.51 4.88
C GLU A 6 11.11 5.90 3.41
N LYS A 7 12.19 5.61 2.70
CA LYS A 7 12.30 5.88 1.28
C LYS A 7 11.32 5.05 0.47
N MET A 8 11.17 3.78 0.80
CA MET A 8 10.22 2.89 0.11
C MET A 8 8.79 3.39 0.26
N LEU A 9 8.39 3.75 1.48
CA LEU A 9 7.05 4.25 1.75
C LEU A 9 6.78 5.55 1.00
N LYS A 10 7.75 6.46 0.99
CA LYS A 10 7.62 7.72 0.24
C LYS A 10 7.40 7.46 -1.24
N THR A 11 8.22 6.61 -1.83
CA THR A 11 8.10 6.27 -3.26
C THR A 11 6.76 5.63 -3.55
N TYR A 12 6.35 4.68 -2.71
CA TYR A 12 5.10 3.93 -2.88
C TYR A 12 3.90 4.88 -2.87
N PHE A 13 3.78 5.71 -1.84
CA PHE A 13 2.62 6.58 -1.70
C PHE A 13 2.65 7.77 -2.65
N ASP A 14 3.83 8.24 -3.05
CA ASP A 14 3.94 9.23 -4.13
C ASP A 14 3.36 8.66 -5.43
N CYS A 15 3.67 7.41 -5.76
CA CYS A 15 3.13 6.76 -6.96
C CYS A 15 1.61 6.58 -6.85
N VAL A 16 1.11 6.15 -5.70
CA VAL A 16 -0.33 5.99 -5.48
C VAL A 16 -1.03 7.34 -5.67
N ASN A 17 -0.50 8.40 -5.05
CA ASN A 17 -1.14 9.71 -5.09
C ASN A 17 -1.05 10.37 -6.47
N ARG A 18 -0.05 9.99 -7.28
CA ARG A 18 0.05 10.45 -8.68
C ARG A 18 -0.74 9.56 -9.64
N GLN A 19 -1.40 8.54 -9.12
CA GLN A 19 -2.16 7.58 -9.93
C GLN A 19 -1.27 6.84 -10.93
N ASP A 20 -0.03 6.53 -10.51
CA ASP A 20 0.97 5.84 -11.33
C ASP A 20 0.94 4.34 -11.01
N ALA A 21 0.01 3.63 -11.62
CA ALA A 21 -0.16 2.19 -11.39
C ALA A 21 1.10 1.39 -11.73
N GLU A 22 1.76 1.74 -12.83
CA GLU A 22 2.99 1.05 -13.25
C GLU A 22 4.10 1.27 -12.23
N GLY A 23 4.24 2.50 -11.72
CA GLY A 23 5.23 2.84 -10.71
C GLY A 23 5.01 2.09 -9.41
N VAL A 24 3.76 1.95 -8.99
CA VAL A 24 3.42 1.16 -7.79
C VAL A 24 3.79 -0.30 -8.00
N ALA A 25 3.35 -0.89 -9.11
CA ALA A 25 3.58 -2.30 -9.40
C ALA A 25 5.07 -2.63 -9.52
N ALA A 26 5.87 -1.68 -10.01
CA ALA A 26 7.32 -1.87 -10.15
C ALA A 26 8.04 -2.06 -8.81
N LEU A 27 7.42 -1.65 -7.71
CA LEU A 27 7.98 -1.82 -6.37
C LEU A 27 7.78 -3.23 -5.82
N TYR A 28 6.90 -4.03 -6.43
CA TYR A 28 6.62 -5.39 -6.00
C TYR A 28 7.59 -6.37 -6.64
N ALA A 29 7.86 -7.47 -5.92
CA ALA A 29 8.52 -8.64 -6.52
C ALA A 29 7.63 -9.23 -7.61
N ASP A 30 8.23 -9.98 -8.55
CA ASP A 30 7.48 -10.58 -9.66
C ASP A 30 6.32 -11.45 -9.18
N ASP A 31 6.51 -12.16 -8.06
CA ASP A 31 5.51 -13.03 -7.44
C ASP A 31 4.90 -12.42 -6.18
N GLY A 32 5.01 -11.10 -6.05
CA GLY A 32 4.47 -10.41 -4.88
C GLY A 32 2.98 -10.61 -4.69
N VAL A 33 2.53 -10.47 -3.45
CA VAL A 33 1.13 -10.68 -3.07
C VAL A 33 0.58 -9.42 -2.42
N LEU A 34 -0.56 -8.97 -2.91
CA LEU A 34 -1.33 -7.89 -2.30
C LEU A 34 -2.60 -8.49 -1.70
N ILE A 35 -2.81 -8.27 -0.40
CA ILE A 35 -3.99 -8.78 0.30
C ILE A 35 -4.88 -7.60 0.66
N LEU A 36 -6.09 -7.59 0.11
CA LEU A 36 -7.05 -6.51 0.31
C LEU A 36 -7.76 -6.63 1.65
N PRO A 37 -8.44 -5.56 2.11
CA PRO A 37 -9.10 -5.58 3.42
C PRO A 37 -10.15 -6.69 3.58
N ASP A 38 -10.76 -7.14 2.49
CA ASP A 38 -11.75 -8.24 2.53
C ASP A 38 -11.10 -9.63 2.48
N GLY A 39 -9.76 -9.69 2.46
CA GLY A 39 -9.02 -10.94 2.39
C GLY A 39 -8.71 -11.42 0.97
N THR A 40 -9.18 -10.73 -0.06
CA THR A 40 -8.87 -11.07 -1.45
C THR A 40 -7.36 -10.98 -1.68
N GLN A 41 -6.78 -12.00 -2.29
CA GLN A 41 -5.34 -12.03 -2.59
C GLN A 41 -5.12 -11.85 -4.09
N LEU A 42 -4.26 -10.90 -4.43
CA LEU A 42 -3.82 -10.67 -5.80
C LEU A 42 -2.35 -11.08 -5.86
N GLN A 43 -2.05 -12.06 -6.68
CA GLN A 43 -0.70 -12.60 -6.76
C GLN A 43 -0.08 -12.28 -8.11
N GLY A 44 1.14 -11.77 -8.07
CA GLY A 44 1.91 -11.45 -9.26
C GLY A 44 1.74 -10.02 -9.72
N ARG A 45 2.79 -9.49 -10.34
CA ARG A 45 2.83 -8.08 -10.75
C ARG A 45 1.71 -7.73 -11.75
N THR A 46 1.35 -8.65 -12.64
CA THR A 46 0.27 -8.42 -13.62
C THR A 46 -1.06 -8.16 -12.92
N ALA A 47 -1.43 -9.01 -11.96
CA ALA A 47 -2.67 -8.84 -11.20
C ALA A 47 -2.64 -7.55 -10.39
N ILE A 48 -1.50 -7.22 -9.82
CA ILE A 48 -1.33 -6.02 -8.99
C ILE A 48 -1.44 -4.76 -9.83
N VAL A 49 -0.82 -4.70 -11.01
CA VAL A 49 -0.89 -3.52 -11.86
C VAL A 49 -2.33 -3.28 -12.35
N GLU A 50 -3.04 -4.35 -12.68
CA GLU A 50 -4.45 -4.24 -13.10
C GLU A 50 -5.32 -3.67 -11.99
N PHE A 51 -5.10 -4.12 -10.75
CA PHE A 51 -5.80 -3.59 -9.59
C PHE A 51 -5.56 -2.08 -9.46
N TYR A 52 -4.29 -1.65 -9.50
CA TYR A 52 -3.97 -0.24 -9.34
C TYR A 52 -4.44 0.61 -10.52
N ARG A 53 -4.46 0.08 -11.73
CA ARG A 53 -5.06 0.79 -12.87
C ARG A 53 -6.53 1.07 -12.64
N THR A 54 -7.26 0.09 -12.12
CA THR A 54 -8.68 0.26 -11.79
C THR A 54 -8.86 1.29 -10.68
N VAL A 55 -8.09 1.17 -9.61
CA VAL A 55 -8.16 2.09 -8.47
C VAL A 55 -7.81 3.51 -8.92
N CYS A 56 -6.78 3.67 -9.74
CA CYS A 56 -6.33 4.98 -10.18
C CYS A 56 -7.31 5.70 -11.10
N LYS A 57 -8.24 4.96 -11.74
CA LYS A 57 -9.29 5.56 -12.58
C LYS A 57 -10.44 6.14 -11.78
N GLN A 58 -10.55 5.77 -10.51
CA GLN A 58 -11.62 6.22 -9.64
C GLN A 58 -11.18 7.50 -8.92
N SER A 59 -12.16 8.22 -8.37
CA SER A 59 -11.86 9.32 -7.46
C SER A 59 -11.37 8.72 -6.16
N VAL A 60 -10.07 8.55 -6.06
CA VAL A 60 -9.46 7.69 -5.04
C VAL A 60 -9.13 8.51 -3.79
N PRO A 61 -9.38 7.94 -2.61
CA PRO A 61 -8.87 8.51 -1.38
C PRO A 61 -7.35 8.65 -1.41
N ALA A 62 -6.84 9.76 -0.89
CA ALA A 62 -5.42 10.04 -0.88
C ALA A 62 -4.81 9.58 0.44
N PRO A 63 -4.00 8.51 0.46
CA PRO A 63 -3.34 8.06 1.69
C PRO A 63 -2.12 8.91 2.02
N ARG A 64 -1.89 9.08 3.32
CA ARG A 64 -0.70 9.74 3.84
C ARG A 64 -0.18 8.94 5.03
N VAL A 65 1.14 8.71 5.08
CA VAL A 65 1.75 8.00 6.20
C VAL A 65 1.78 8.92 7.42
N ALA A 66 1.13 8.48 8.49
CA ALA A 66 1.15 9.18 9.78
C ALA A 66 2.35 8.73 10.61
N SER A 67 2.64 7.43 10.63
CA SER A 67 3.78 6.86 11.34
C SER A 67 4.09 5.49 10.76
N PHE A 68 5.28 4.96 11.04
CA PHE A 68 5.59 3.58 10.67
C PHE A 68 6.58 2.98 11.66
N PHE A 69 6.56 1.66 11.71
CA PHE A 69 7.48 0.87 12.52
C PHE A 69 8.08 -0.22 11.64
N ALA A 70 9.39 -0.41 11.75
CA ALA A 70 10.09 -1.43 10.96
C ALA A 70 10.77 -2.43 11.88
N ASN A 71 10.76 -3.70 11.47
CA ASN A 71 11.43 -4.77 12.18
C ASN A 71 11.97 -5.75 11.14
N GLY A 72 13.30 -5.71 10.93
CA GLY A 72 13.93 -6.55 9.92
C GLY A 72 13.42 -6.22 8.52
N ASN A 73 12.82 -7.18 7.84
CA ASN A 73 12.29 -7.01 6.50
C ASN A 73 10.80 -6.66 6.48
N GLN A 74 10.24 -6.28 7.62
CA GLN A 74 8.81 -5.99 7.75
C GLN A 74 8.59 -4.55 8.23
N CYS A 75 7.49 -3.96 7.80
CA CYS A 75 7.12 -2.60 8.16
C CYS A 75 5.61 -2.49 8.29
N ALA A 76 5.16 -1.86 9.37
CA ALA A 76 3.75 -1.51 9.55
C ALA A 76 3.63 0.00 9.44
N ALA A 77 2.81 0.49 8.51
CA ALA A 77 2.58 1.91 8.32
C ALA A 77 1.14 2.26 8.70
N GLU A 78 1.00 3.23 9.60
CA GLU A 78 -0.29 3.80 9.93
C GLU A 78 -0.60 4.94 8.97
N LEU A 79 -1.79 4.93 8.38
CA LEU A 79 -2.16 5.86 7.34
C LEU A 79 -3.37 6.69 7.76
N LEU A 80 -3.42 7.92 7.27
CA LEU A 80 -4.63 8.71 7.24
C LEU A 80 -5.04 8.85 5.77
N VAL A 81 -6.27 8.43 5.48
CA VAL A 81 -6.79 8.41 4.12
C VAL A 81 -7.84 9.50 3.99
N SER A 82 -7.59 10.49 3.13
CA SER A 82 -8.55 11.55 2.85
C SER A 82 -9.61 11.02 1.90
N MET A 83 -10.86 11.03 2.36
CA MET A 83 -11.99 10.51 1.59
C MET A 83 -12.60 11.60 0.73
N PRO A 84 -13.32 11.23 -0.36
CA PRO A 84 -13.96 12.23 -1.23
C PRO A 84 -14.95 13.15 -0.52
N ASP A 85 -15.57 12.68 0.59
CA ASP A 85 -16.52 13.50 1.36
C ASP A 85 -15.83 14.48 2.33
N GLY A 86 -14.49 14.54 2.31
CA GLY A 86 -13.72 15.40 3.18
C GLY A 86 -13.36 14.79 4.53
N SER A 87 -13.88 13.61 4.84
CA SER A 87 -13.51 12.91 6.08
C SER A 87 -12.13 12.27 5.96
N ARG A 88 -11.55 11.90 7.09
CA ARG A 88 -10.30 11.16 7.16
C ARG A 88 -10.54 9.83 7.83
N GLN A 89 -9.96 8.78 7.28
CA GLN A 89 -10.15 7.43 7.78
C GLN A 89 -8.79 6.79 8.05
N PRO A 90 -8.59 6.19 9.25
CA PRO A 90 -7.34 5.48 9.52
C PRO A 90 -7.28 4.17 8.75
N ALA A 91 -6.08 3.81 8.36
CA ALA A 91 -5.79 2.52 7.74
C ALA A 91 -4.38 2.09 8.13
N ALA A 92 -4.05 0.85 7.90
CA ALA A 92 -2.71 0.34 8.14
C ALA A 92 -2.28 -0.60 7.02
N ASP A 93 -1.05 -0.46 6.59
CA ASP A 93 -0.43 -1.31 5.58
C ASP A 93 0.73 -2.07 6.21
N PHE A 94 0.74 -3.38 6.04
CA PHE A 94 1.82 -4.23 6.52
C PHE A 94 2.62 -4.74 5.33
N PHE A 95 3.87 -4.32 5.24
CA PHE A 95 4.78 -4.64 4.13
C PHE A 95 5.81 -5.66 4.56
N ARG A 96 6.15 -6.56 3.66
CA ARG A 96 7.33 -7.42 3.78
C ARG A 96 8.11 -7.34 2.47
N VAL A 97 9.43 -7.10 2.58
CA VAL A 97 10.29 -7.00 1.41
C VAL A 97 11.21 -8.19 1.32
N ASP A 98 11.64 -8.53 0.11
CA ASP A 98 12.58 -9.61 -0.13
C ASP A 98 14.04 -9.09 -0.04
N ALA A 99 14.99 -9.97 -0.30
CA ALA A 99 16.42 -9.63 -0.21
C ALA A 99 16.82 -8.54 -1.21
N ALA A 100 16.07 -8.38 -2.30
CA ALA A 100 16.33 -7.33 -3.29
C ALA A 100 15.64 -6.02 -2.96
N GLY A 101 14.89 -5.96 -1.84
CA GLY A 101 14.16 -4.76 -1.45
C GLY A 101 12.82 -4.59 -2.16
N LYS A 102 12.34 -5.62 -2.84
CA LYS A 102 11.03 -5.59 -3.50
C LYS A 102 9.95 -6.07 -2.55
N ILE A 103 8.74 -5.52 -2.69
CA ILE A 103 7.60 -5.92 -1.85
C ILE A 103 7.17 -7.32 -2.24
N GLU A 104 7.35 -8.27 -1.33
CA GLU A 104 6.87 -9.64 -1.54
C GLU A 104 5.48 -9.84 -0.97
N ARG A 105 5.04 -8.99 -0.04
CA ARG A 105 3.71 -9.05 0.54
C ARG A 105 3.31 -7.69 1.09
N LEU A 106 2.11 -7.28 0.74
CA LEU A 106 1.44 -6.13 1.37
C LEU A 106 0.04 -6.56 1.78
N ARG A 107 -0.30 -6.34 3.03
CA ARG A 107 -1.65 -6.54 3.52
C ARG A 107 -2.23 -5.22 3.99
N ILE A 108 -3.43 -4.92 3.50
CA ILE A 108 -4.12 -3.66 3.80
C ILE A 108 -5.19 -3.91 4.85
N TYR A 109 -5.18 -3.10 5.90
CA TYR A 109 -6.23 -3.08 6.93
C TYR A 109 -6.90 -1.72 6.90
N VAL A 110 -8.22 -1.70 7.02
CA VAL A 110 -8.97 -0.45 7.12
C VAL A 110 -9.82 -0.48 8.38
N CYS A 111 -9.97 0.67 9.01
CA CYS A 111 -10.88 0.81 10.13
C CYS A 111 -12.29 0.98 9.59
N LEU A 112 -13.18 0.08 10.00
CA LEU A 112 -14.59 0.26 9.72
C LEU A 112 -15.15 1.25 10.74
N LYS A 113 -15.81 2.28 10.23
CA LYS A 113 -16.45 3.24 11.10
C LYS A 113 -17.58 2.55 11.84
N PRO A 114 -17.60 2.62 13.18
CA PRO A 114 -18.73 2.00 13.92
C PRO A 114 -20.04 2.62 13.48
N GLU A 115 -21.05 1.80 13.35
CA GLU A 115 -22.39 2.29 13.13
C GLU A 115 -22.89 2.94 14.41
N THR A 116 -23.46 4.12 14.26
CA THR A 116 -24.05 4.86 15.38
C THR A 116 -25.55 4.84 15.28
#